data_bf48cc41cdf33ddb406290d3991468f4
#
_entry.id   bf48cc41cdf33ddb406290d3991468f4
#
_cell.length_a   1.000
_cell.length_b   1.000
_cell.length_c   1.000
_cell.angle_alpha   90.00
_cell.angle_beta   90.00
_cell.angle_gamma   90.00
#
_symmetry.space_group_name_H-M   'P 1'
#
loop_
_entity.id
_entity.type
_entity.pdbx_description
1 polymer ?
#
loop_
_entity_poly.entity_id
_entity_poly.type
_entity_poly.pdbx_seq_one_letter_code
_entity_poly.pdbx_strand_id
1 'polypeptide(L)'
;MTQEELIKIVKQLNHVDLQGEAKDELTAKVLQMAADSVTLETLKNLVLPNRSNGAPVPDGEVAKTLGRKSRSGFTLSKKEIKSMPEKYRRIFACEDRIVPYRFHKGVYEAHYRRDGFNVFACAKNFDEMRKKFSTKLLEAMHGAAPEPYEAQKEKRTANVRKALFSDYLKEWLDIKQKTCKESTVKEYERLSKGNLMPAFGDKPIAELTRQTLQKYLFGFIEEGKHRTAEKLHQILCCIFDLACEDLHIPSPMKKIVLPYYESKKGSALTREEEKKLVEFCIAHRENEASSALLVLLYFGLRRSELQSIRVKNEILTCTTSKTKMGRSEVSRSIPFTPVFRRVLPYVDFEKAKNTNVNTIYTTFKRLFPNHHTHELRYNFITRAKESGCNLEAVMIWAGHSFDKDVASSAVDRGYTDYSQEYLIKEAQKIDYIL
;
A
#
# COMPACT_ATOMS: atom_id res chain seq x y z
N MET A 1 3.11 25.22 43.16
CA MET A 1 3.33 24.08 42.29
C MET A 1 4.52 24.44 41.41
N THR A 2 5.55 23.61 41.40
CA THR A 2 6.75 23.87 40.62
C THR A 2 6.54 23.49 39.14
N GLN A 3 7.36 24.06 38.26
CA GLN A 3 7.28 23.78 36.81
C GLN A 3 7.47 22.27 36.50
N GLU A 4 8.28 21.58 37.30
CA GLU A 4 8.51 20.14 37.17
C GLU A 4 7.29 19.31 37.59
N GLU A 5 6.58 19.72 38.63
CA GLU A 5 5.33 19.05 39.06
C GLU A 5 4.23 19.19 37.99
N LEU A 6 4.13 20.35 37.35
CA LEU A 6 3.19 20.59 36.26
C LEU A 6 3.51 19.73 35.03
N ILE A 7 4.78 19.61 34.66
CA ILE A 7 5.25 18.75 33.58
C ILE A 7 4.92 17.27 33.86
N LYS A 8 5.06 16.84 35.13
CA LYS A 8 4.78 15.48 35.54
C LYS A 8 3.27 15.16 35.45
N ILE A 9 2.42 16.09 35.86
CA ILE A 9 0.96 15.98 35.78
C ILE A 9 0.48 15.93 34.32
N VAL A 10 1.00 16.78 33.45
CA VAL A 10 0.64 16.81 32.03
C VAL A 10 1.11 15.55 31.29
N LYS A 11 2.28 15.02 31.64
CA LYS A 11 2.75 13.72 31.12
C LYS A 11 1.85 12.56 31.56
N GLN A 12 1.36 12.59 32.81
CA GLN A 12 0.42 11.57 33.30
C GLN A 12 -0.95 11.67 32.60
N LEU A 13 -1.44 12.88 32.33
CA LEU A 13 -2.69 13.11 31.59
C LEU A 13 -2.66 12.61 30.15
N ASN A 14 -1.50 12.66 29.51
CA ASN A 14 -1.32 12.13 28.14
C ASN A 14 -1.28 10.58 28.06
N HIS A 15 -1.13 9.90 29.20
CA HIS A 15 -1.15 8.43 29.29
C HIS A 15 -2.48 7.85 29.80
N VAL A 16 -3.44 8.69 30.19
CA VAL A 16 -4.77 8.24 30.64
C VAL A 16 -5.74 8.39 29.47
N ASP A 17 -6.39 7.30 29.11
CA ASP A 17 -7.38 7.23 28.02
C ASP A 17 -8.71 7.85 28.49
N LEU A 18 -8.72 9.16 28.72
CA LEU A 18 -9.91 9.96 29.04
C LEU A 18 -10.51 10.46 27.73
N GLN A 19 -11.71 10.03 27.40
CA GLN A 19 -12.48 10.53 26.25
C GLN A 19 -13.55 11.54 26.71
N GLY A 20 -13.77 12.60 25.89
CA GLY A 20 -14.87 13.53 26.02
C GLY A 20 -14.70 14.65 27.04
N GLU A 21 -15.81 15.14 27.61
CA GLU A 21 -15.92 16.33 28.48
C GLU A 21 -14.97 16.35 29.68
N ALA A 22 -14.66 15.18 30.26
CA ALA A 22 -13.76 15.05 31.42
C ALA A 22 -12.31 15.44 31.09
N LYS A 23 -11.85 15.19 29.86
CA LYS A 23 -10.51 15.57 29.39
C LYS A 23 -10.42 17.08 29.18
N ASP A 24 -11.48 17.68 28.66
CA ASP A 24 -11.53 19.11 28.39
C ASP A 24 -11.62 19.92 29.70
N GLU A 25 -12.37 19.43 30.69
CA GLU A 25 -12.49 20.09 32.02
C GLU A 25 -11.17 20.01 32.81
N LEU A 26 -10.47 18.87 32.75
CA LEU A 26 -9.18 18.70 33.41
C LEU A 26 -8.08 19.51 32.74
N THR A 27 -8.12 19.61 31.43
CA THR A 27 -7.21 20.44 30.62
C THR A 27 -7.46 21.94 30.93
N ALA A 28 -8.70 22.36 31.06
CA ALA A 28 -9.06 23.73 31.44
C ALA A 28 -8.57 24.10 32.86
N LYS A 29 -8.72 23.20 33.82
CA LYS A 29 -8.20 23.38 35.19
C LYS A 29 -6.67 23.50 35.24
N VAL A 30 -5.96 22.63 34.51
CA VAL A 30 -4.48 22.69 34.43
C VAL A 30 -4.02 24.01 33.78
N LEU A 31 -4.73 24.49 32.75
CA LEU A 31 -4.45 25.75 32.08
C LEU A 31 -4.69 26.94 33.03
N GLN A 32 -5.76 26.92 33.80
CA GLN A 32 -6.08 27.97 34.75
C GLN A 32 -5.08 28.07 35.92
N MET A 33 -4.60 26.91 36.40
CA MET A 33 -3.56 26.85 37.45
C MET A 33 -2.18 27.24 36.95
N ALA A 34 -1.92 27.08 35.65
CA ALA A 34 -0.65 27.45 35.02
C ALA A 34 -0.55 28.88 34.55
N ALA A 35 -1.66 29.62 34.45
CA ALA A 35 -1.71 30.97 33.90
C ALA A 35 -0.88 31.99 34.72
N ASP A 36 -0.68 31.71 36.02
CA ASP A 36 0.05 32.60 36.91
C ASP A 36 1.56 32.33 37.04
N SER A 37 2.05 31.22 36.48
CA SER A 37 3.44 30.75 36.78
C SER A 37 4.27 30.31 35.58
N VAL A 38 3.74 30.22 34.36
CA VAL A 38 4.45 29.63 33.21
C VAL A 38 4.32 30.52 31.96
N THR A 39 5.43 30.67 31.22
CA THR A 39 5.40 31.43 29.96
C THR A 39 4.55 30.68 28.91
N LEU A 40 3.85 31.46 28.08
CA LEU A 40 2.93 30.93 27.05
C LEU A 40 3.57 29.93 26.08
N GLU A 41 4.86 30.00 25.92
CA GLU A 41 5.65 29.10 25.07
C GLU A 41 5.82 27.71 25.69
N THR A 42 5.93 27.63 27.00
CA THR A 42 5.97 26.35 27.75
C THR A 42 4.60 25.69 27.76
N LEU A 43 3.53 26.46 27.82
CA LEU A 43 2.14 25.99 27.69
C LEU A 43 1.83 25.46 26.29
N LYS A 44 2.34 26.08 25.22
CA LYS A 44 2.21 25.58 23.85
C LYS A 44 2.76 24.16 23.69
N ASN A 45 3.90 23.89 24.31
CA ASN A 45 4.58 22.60 24.20
C ASN A 45 3.97 21.50 25.11
N LEU A 46 3.22 21.90 26.14
CA LEU A 46 2.69 20.99 27.15
C LEU A 46 1.22 20.58 26.91
N VAL A 47 0.40 21.47 26.37
CA VAL A 47 -1.07 21.32 26.32
C VAL A 47 -1.58 20.97 24.90
N LEU A 48 -0.81 21.25 23.86
CA LEU A 48 -1.18 20.85 22.51
C LEU A 48 -0.75 19.41 22.27
N PRO A 49 -1.67 18.51 21.87
CA PRO A 49 -1.29 17.15 21.53
C PRO A 49 -0.23 17.18 20.42
N ASN A 50 0.85 16.42 20.61
CA ASN A 50 1.85 16.15 19.59
C ASN A 50 1.13 15.57 18.35
N ARG A 51 0.69 16.42 17.45
CA ARG A 51 0.36 15.99 16.11
C ARG A 51 1.68 15.72 15.42
N SER A 52 2.00 14.46 15.32
CA SER A 52 3.10 13.92 14.52
C SER A 52 3.06 14.54 13.13
N ASN A 53 3.84 15.57 12.92
CA ASN A 53 4.41 16.11 11.69
C ASN A 53 4.73 17.58 11.92
N GLY A 54 5.86 17.83 12.48
CA GLY A 54 6.78 18.96 12.50
C GLY A 54 6.42 20.37 11.96
N ALA A 55 5.15 20.73 11.86
CA ALA A 55 4.76 22.08 11.48
C ALA A 55 4.63 22.95 12.74
N PRO A 56 5.31 24.11 12.83
CA PRO A 56 5.12 25.03 13.92
C PRO A 56 3.64 25.46 13.96
N VAL A 57 3.06 25.46 15.17
CA VAL A 57 1.69 25.93 15.38
C VAL A 57 1.64 27.43 15.02
N PRO A 58 0.79 27.84 14.06
CA PRO A 58 0.72 29.24 13.66
C PRO A 58 0.24 30.12 14.83
N ASP A 59 0.80 31.31 14.93
CA ASP A 59 0.55 32.28 16.00
C ASP A 59 -0.91 32.67 16.25
N GLY A 60 -1.87 32.16 15.55
CA GLY A 60 -3.29 32.40 15.73
C GLY A 60 -4.13 31.27 16.32
N GLU A 61 -3.57 30.04 16.56
CA GLU A 61 -4.38 28.92 17.08
C GLU A 61 -4.76 29.05 18.55
N VAL A 62 -3.97 29.80 19.32
CA VAL A 62 -4.26 30.10 20.74
C VAL A 62 -5.57 30.87 20.91
N ALA A 63 -5.98 31.64 19.91
CA ALA A 63 -7.24 32.37 19.94
C ALA A 63 -8.49 31.46 19.91
N LYS A 64 -8.38 30.21 19.38
CA LYS A 64 -9.45 29.22 19.42
C LYS A 64 -9.62 28.54 20.78
N THR A 65 -8.52 28.38 21.50
CA THR A 65 -8.49 27.74 22.83
C THR A 65 -9.13 28.64 23.89
N LEU A 66 -9.20 29.96 23.65
CA LEU A 66 -9.80 30.94 24.54
C LEU A 66 -11.32 31.18 24.30
N GLY A 67 -12.01 30.24 23.66
CA GLY A 67 -13.48 30.17 23.66
C GLY A 67 -14.22 31.16 22.73
N ARG A 68 -13.55 31.75 21.74
CA ARG A 68 -14.23 32.56 20.73
C ARG A 68 -14.80 31.68 19.60
N LYS A 69 -16.12 31.57 19.57
CA LYS A 69 -16.87 30.94 18.46
C LYS A 69 -16.67 31.75 17.17
N SER A 70 -15.76 31.33 16.29
CA SER A 70 -15.75 31.85 14.93
C SER A 70 -16.28 30.74 13.99
N ARG A 71 -17.53 30.87 13.60
CA ARG A 71 -18.03 30.23 12.40
C ARG A 71 -17.52 31.03 11.21
N SER A 72 -16.76 30.40 10.32
CA SER A 72 -16.37 30.88 8.99
C SER A 72 -15.83 32.30 8.88
N GLY A 73 -14.52 32.41 8.71
CA GLY A 73 -13.87 33.68 8.33
C GLY A 73 -13.72 34.69 9.47
N PHE A 74 -12.65 35.43 9.41
CA PHE A 74 -12.35 36.49 10.38
C PHE A 74 -13.51 37.48 10.49
N THR A 75 -14.24 37.44 11.60
CA THR A 75 -15.34 38.36 11.90
C THR A 75 -14.90 39.58 12.72
N LEU A 76 -13.61 39.62 13.12
CA LEU A 76 -13.09 40.74 13.93
C LEU A 76 -12.94 42.03 13.12
N SER A 77 -13.37 43.13 13.68
CA SER A 77 -13.17 44.45 13.10
C SER A 77 -11.67 44.83 13.10
N LYS A 78 -11.26 45.74 12.20
CA LYS A 78 -9.87 46.26 12.17
C LYS A 78 -9.43 46.83 13.55
N LYS A 79 -10.35 47.36 14.33
CA LYS A 79 -10.10 47.92 15.66
C LYS A 79 -9.82 46.83 16.69
N GLU A 80 -10.57 45.74 16.66
CA GLU A 80 -10.36 44.58 17.54
C GLU A 80 -9.07 43.84 17.20
N ILE A 81 -8.76 43.66 15.90
CA ILE A 81 -7.51 43.04 15.46
C ILE A 81 -6.29 43.86 15.94
N LYS A 82 -6.33 45.20 15.86
CA LYS A 82 -5.24 46.05 16.33
C LYS A 82 -5.05 46.00 17.86
N SER A 83 -6.10 45.76 18.61
CA SER A 83 -6.02 45.66 20.08
C SER A 83 -5.50 44.34 20.59
N MET A 84 -5.38 43.30 19.74
CA MET A 84 -4.87 41.98 20.12
C MET A 84 -3.33 41.93 20.07
N PRO A 85 -2.67 41.24 21.00
CA PRO A 85 -1.25 40.96 20.89
C PRO A 85 -0.94 40.22 19.58
N GLU A 86 0.14 40.57 18.92
CA GLU A 86 0.48 40.10 17.56
C GLU A 86 0.53 38.56 17.44
N LYS A 87 1.02 37.89 18.49
CA LYS A 87 1.09 36.43 18.58
C LYS A 87 -0.26 35.70 18.60
N TYR A 88 -1.37 36.39 18.75
CA TYR A 88 -2.72 35.82 18.74
C TYR A 88 -3.51 36.10 17.46
N ARG A 89 -2.88 36.74 16.48
CA ARG A 89 -3.53 37.14 15.23
C ARG A 89 -3.26 36.10 14.17
N ARG A 90 -4.32 35.52 13.58
CA ARG A 90 -4.22 34.78 12.33
C ARG A 90 -4.29 35.71 11.13
N ILE A 91 -3.39 36.65 11.12
CA ILE A 91 -3.28 37.69 10.10
C ILE A 91 -1.81 37.87 9.76
N PHE A 92 -1.55 38.31 8.55
CA PHE A 92 -0.24 38.81 8.13
C PHE A 92 -0.39 40.13 7.39
N ALA A 93 0.65 40.92 7.42
CA ALA A 93 0.72 42.15 6.65
C ALA A 93 1.19 41.83 5.22
N CYS A 94 0.47 42.36 4.23
CA CYS A 94 0.85 42.27 2.82
C CYS A 94 0.55 43.63 2.20
N GLU A 95 1.57 44.36 1.79
CA GLU A 95 1.50 45.75 1.43
C GLU A 95 0.82 46.54 2.59
N ASP A 96 -0.03 47.51 2.31
CA ASP A 96 -0.76 48.27 3.31
C ASP A 96 -2.01 47.55 3.87
N ARG A 97 -2.12 46.24 3.64
CA ARG A 97 -3.31 45.45 3.98
C ARG A 97 -3.02 44.42 5.04
N ILE A 98 -4.03 44.17 5.88
CA ILE A 98 -4.04 43.10 6.86
C ILE A 98 -4.87 41.97 6.28
N VAL A 99 -4.22 40.83 6.00
CA VAL A 99 -4.80 39.65 5.36
C VAL A 99 -5.04 38.56 6.39
N PRO A 100 -6.28 38.10 6.56
CA PRO A 100 -6.59 36.96 7.41
C PRO A 100 -6.20 35.66 6.70
N TYR A 101 -5.73 34.67 7.49
CA TYR A 101 -5.48 33.34 7.01
C TYR A 101 -6.04 32.27 7.95
N ARG A 102 -6.22 31.07 7.46
CA ARG A 102 -6.62 29.90 8.24
C ARG A 102 -5.73 28.70 7.92
N PHE A 103 -5.62 27.79 8.87
CA PHE A 103 -5.04 26.48 8.65
C PHE A 103 -6.16 25.45 8.67
N HIS A 104 -6.34 24.71 7.57
CA HIS A 104 -7.42 23.73 7.42
C HIS A 104 -6.91 22.53 6.62
N LYS A 105 -7.14 21.32 7.14
CA LYS A 105 -6.74 20.06 6.49
C LYS A 105 -5.27 20.01 6.04
N GLY A 106 -4.36 20.54 6.84
CA GLY A 106 -2.93 20.52 6.53
C GLY A 106 -2.43 21.60 5.58
N VAL A 107 -3.28 22.58 5.23
CA VAL A 107 -2.96 23.67 4.29
C VAL A 107 -3.24 25.03 4.91
N TYR A 108 -2.34 25.99 4.69
CA TYR A 108 -2.56 27.39 4.99
C TYR A 108 -3.32 28.03 3.84
N GLU A 109 -4.40 28.74 4.15
CA GLU A 109 -5.26 29.43 3.18
C GLU A 109 -5.43 30.91 3.58
N ALA A 110 -5.18 31.79 2.64
CA ALA A 110 -5.44 33.24 2.78
C ALA A 110 -6.44 33.68 1.73
N HIS A 111 -7.44 34.44 2.15
CA HIS A 111 -8.45 34.96 1.26
C HIS A 111 -8.75 36.42 1.62
N TYR A 112 -8.57 37.33 0.66
CA TYR A 112 -8.82 38.75 0.80
C TYR A 112 -9.87 39.19 -0.21
N ARG A 113 -11.03 39.62 0.28
CA ARG A 113 -12.17 40.13 -0.49
C ARG A 113 -12.55 41.51 -0.02
N ARG A 114 -11.71 42.51 -0.26
CA ARG A 114 -11.95 43.91 0.15
C ARG A 114 -11.29 44.84 -0.87
N ASP A 115 -11.69 46.09 -0.85
CA ASP A 115 -11.07 47.14 -1.66
C ASP A 115 -11.08 46.83 -3.19
N GLY A 116 -12.14 46.14 -3.66
CA GLY A 116 -12.25 45.71 -5.07
C GLY A 116 -11.41 44.50 -5.45
N PHE A 117 -10.65 43.93 -4.53
CA PHE A 117 -9.80 42.77 -4.78
C PHE A 117 -10.41 41.47 -4.27
N ASN A 118 -10.22 40.39 -5.05
CA ASN A 118 -10.55 39.03 -4.65
C ASN A 118 -9.33 38.15 -4.87
N VAL A 119 -8.48 38.02 -3.85
CA VAL A 119 -7.22 37.27 -3.92
C VAL A 119 -7.27 36.10 -2.99
N PHE A 120 -6.92 34.90 -3.52
CA PHE A 120 -6.82 33.67 -2.77
C PHE A 120 -5.48 32.96 -3.03
N ALA A 121 -4.85 32.48 -1.95
CA ALA A 121 -3.68 31.63 -2.02
C ALA A 121 -3.74 30.53 -0.97
N CYS A 122 -3.19 29.34 -1.32
CA CYS A 122 -3.02 28.25 -0.38
C CYS A 122 -1.68 27.53 -0.61
N ALA A 123 -1.10 26.98 0.46
CA ALA A 123 0.10 26.15 0.42
C ALA A 123 0.23 25.33 1.71
N LYS A 124 1.04 24.27 1.68
CA LYS A 124 1.35 23.44 2.87
C LYS A 124 2.23 24.19 3.89
N ASN A 125 3.00 25.17 3.45
CA ASN A 125 3.85 26.00 4.27
C ASN A 125 3.32 27.43 4.30
N PHE A 126 3.38 28.08 5.48
CA PHE A 126 2.89 29.43 5.68
C PHE A 126 3.64 30.49 4.83
N ASP A 127 4.97 30.39 4.78
CA ASP A 127 5.78 31.34 4.01
C ASP A 127 5.54 31.21 2.50
N GLU A 128 5.34 30.00 2.01
CA GLU A 128 4.98 29.75 0.63
C GLU A 128 3.59 30.31 0.30
N MET A 129 2.61 30.11 1.17
CA MET A 129 1.27 30.69 1.02
C MET A 129 1.35 32.20 1.00
N ARG A 130 2.13 32.81 1.91
CA ARG A 130 2.34 34.25 1.99
C ARG A 130 2.97 34.81 0.71
N LYS A 131 4.03 34.16 0.19
CA LYS A 131 4.66 34.56 -1.08
C LYS A 131 3.67 34.50 -2.25
N LYS A 132 2.96 33.39 -2.40
CA LYS A 132 1.93 33.22 -3.44
C LYS A 132 0.84 34.27 -3.33
N PHE A 133 0.44 34.61 -2.11
CA PHE A 133 -0.57 35.64 -1.89
C PHE A 133 -0.06 37.05 -2.28
N SER A 134 1.15 37.41 -1.85
CA SER A 134 1.78 38.70 -2.19
C SER A 134 1.91 38.90 -3.70
N THR A 135 2.40 37.87 -4.41
CA THR A 135 2.50 37.88 -5.89
C THR A 135 1.15 38.16 -6.53
N LYS A 136 0.12 37.38 -6.15
CA LYS A 136 -1.23 37.56 -6.71
C LYS A 136 -1.88 38.87 -6.35
N LEU A 137 -1.58 39.43 -5.17
CA LEU A 137 -2.08 40.76 -4.77
C LEU A 137 -1.43 41.85 -5.61
N LEU A 138 -0.12 41.81 -5.82
CA LEU A 138 0.62 42.72 -6.69
C LEU A 138 0.13 42.65 -8.14
N GLU A 139 -0.07 41.43 -8.69
CA GLU A 139 -0.67 41.24 -10.02
C GLU A 139 -2.05 41.89 -10.12
N ALA A 140 -2.89 41.71 -9.11
CA ALA A 140 -4.22 42.33 -9.05
C ALA A 140 -4.16 43.87 -8.94
N MET A 141 -3.15 44.40 -8.25
CA MET A 141 -2.95 45.89 -8.08
C MET A 141 -2.39 46.55 -9.34
N HIS A 142 -1.56 45.83 -10.11
CA HIS A 142 -0.93 46.37 -11.34
C HIS A 142 -1.74 46.15 -12.62
N GLY A 143 -3.01 45.76 -12.50
CA GLY A 143 -3.95 45.76 -13.62
C GLY A 143 -4.01 44.51 -14.48
N ALA A 144 -3.37 43.43 -14.09
CA ALA A 144 -3.77 42.09 -14.56
C ALA A 144 -5.06 41.72 -13.82
N ALA A 145 -6.21 42.07 -14.36
CA ALA A 145 -7.49 41.68 -13.77
C ALA A 145 -7.50 40.15 -13.55
N PRO A 146 -7.67 39.66 -12.30
CA PRO A 146 -7.79 38.21 -12.11
C PRO A 146 -8.96 37.76 -12.97
N GLU A 147 -8.73 36.69 -13.74
CA GLU A 147 -9.84 36.10 -14.52
C GLU A 147 -11.05 35.94 -13.63
N PRO A 148 -12.26 36.37 -14.09
CA PRO A 148 -13.48 36.24 -13.31
C PRO A 148 -13.60 34.81 -12.76
N TYR A 149 -14.05 34.69 -11.52
CA TYR A 149 -14.24 33.37 -10.88
C TYR A 149 -15.04 32.40 -11.76
N GLU A 150 -16.00 32.94 -12.52
CA GLU A 150 -16.79 32.19 -13.48
C GLU A 150 -15.95 31.65 -14.65
N ALA A 151 -15.05 32.45 -15.21
CA ALA A 151 -14.13 32.03 -16.27
C ALA A 151 -13.12 30.98 -15.78
N GLN A 152 -12.62 31.11 -14.55
CA GLN A 152 -11.78 30.07 -13.94
C GLN A 152 -12.57 28.79 -13.65
N LYS A 153 -13.82 28.90 -13.24
CA LYS A 153 -14.74 27.79 -13.03
C LYS A 153 -15.07 27.10 -14.36
N GLU A 154 -15.32 27.87 -15.41
CA GLU A 154 -15.57 27.35 -16.76
C GLU A 154 -14.35 26.64 -17.32
N LYS A 155 -13.14 27.21 -17.22
CA LYS A 155 -11.89 26.57 -17.62
C LYS A 155 -11.64 25.27 -16.85
N ARG A 156 -11.86 25.25 -15.54
CA ARG A 156 -11.77 24.02 -14.73
C ARG A 156 -12.80 22.98 -15.19
N THR A 157 -14.05 23.39 -15.41
CA THR A 157 -15.11 22.51 -15.89
C THR A 157 -14.80 21.97 -17.28
N ALA A 158 -14.25 22.80 -18.17
CA ALA A 158 -13.83 22.39 -19.50
C ALA A 158 -12.65 21.40 -19.47
N ASN A 159 -11.67 21.60 -18.60
CA ASN A 159 -10.57 20.67 -18.40
C ASN A 159 -11.02 19.34 -17.83
N VAL A 160 -11.93 19.35 -16.84
CA VAL A 160 -12.54 18.14 -16.27
C VAL A 160 -13.28 17.35 -17.34
N ARG A 161 -14.03 18.02 -18.23
CA ARG A 161 -14.76 17.36 -19.32
C ARG A 161 -13.87 16.81 -20.42
N LYS A 162 -12.66 17.32 -20.60
CA LYS A 162 -11.70 16.86 -21.63
C LYS A 162 -10.76 15.77 -21.18
N ALA A 163 -10.60 15.58 -19.87
CA ALA A 163 -9.69 14.60 -19.30
C ALA A 163 -10.17 13.18 -19.59
N LEU A 164 -9.44 12.43 -20.40
CA LEU A 164 -9.80 11.07 -20.79
C LEU A 164 -9.32 10.05 -19.77
N PHE A 165 -10.06 8.95 -19.64
CA PHE A 165 -9.65 7.81 -18.83
C PHE A 165 -8.30 7.23 -19.27
N SER A 166 -8.04 7.19 -20.58
CA SER A 166 -6.78 6.70 -21.15
C SER A 166 -5.56 7.48 -20.69
N ASP A 167 -5.69 8.79 -20.41
CA ASP A 167 -4.56 9.62 -19.99
C ASP A 167 -4.14 9.25 -18.57
N TYR A 168 -5.07 9.13 -17.64
CA TYR A 168 -4.82 8.69 -16.26
C TYR A 168 -4.38 7.22 -16.18
N LEU A 169 -4.89 6.37 -17.06
CA LEU A 169 -4.42 4.99 -17.16
C LEU A 169 -2.94 4.94 -17.57
N LYS A 170 -2.51 5.73 -18.55
CA LYS A 170 -1.10 5.81 -18.98
C LYS A 170 -0.23 6.33 -17.84
N GLU A 171 -0.61 7.44 -17.22
CA GLU A 171 0.11 8.02 -16.09
C GLU A 171 0.27 7.00 -14.94
N TRP A 172 -0.81 6.30 -14.59
CA TRP A 172 -0.74 5.25 -13.58
C TRP A 172 0.20 4.11 -13.96
N LEU A 173 0.20 3.67 -15.22
CA LEU A 173 1.12 2.64 -15.73
C LEU A 173 2.57 3.12 -15.66
N ASP A 174 2.85 4.37 -16.01
CA ASP A 174 4.20 4.97 -15.94
C ASP A 174 4.71 5.01 -14.48
N ILE A 175 3.84 5.33 -13.53
CA ILE A 175 4.17 5.23 -12.09
C ILE A 175 4.48 3.78 -11.72
N LYS A 176 3.68 2.80 -12.18
CA LYS A 176 3.88 1.38 -11.87
C LYS A 176 5.15 0.82 -12.51
N GLN A 177 5.53 1.28 -13.69
CA GLN A 177 6.82 0.90 -14.32
C GLN A 177 8.02 1.26 -13.44
N LYS A 178 7.96 2.39 -12.75
CA LYS A 178 9.04 2.87 -11.86
C LYS A 178 9.00 2.23 -10.47
N THR A 179 7.86 1.68 -10.04
CA THR A 179 7.63 1.25 -8.64
C THR A 179 7.38 -0.24 -8.46
N CYS A 180 7.11 -0.97 -9.55
CA CYS A 180 6.77 -2.39 -9.51
C CYS A 180 7.75 -3.22 -10.35
N LYS A 181 7.81 -4.53 -10.06
CA LYS A 181 8.54 -5.48 -10.90
C LYS A 181 7.92 -5.58 -12.30
N GLU A 182 8.75 -5.82 -13.30
CA GLU A 182 8.35 -5.96 -14.69
C GLU A 182 7.19 -6.96 -14.90
N SER A 183 7.22 -8.11 -14.21
CA SER A 183 6.15 -9.11 -14.28
C SER A 183 4.78 -8.58 -13.81
N THR A 184 4.78 -7.72 -12.79
CA THR A 184 3.57 -7.06 -12.28
C THR A 184 3.07 -6.00 -13.26
N VAL A 185 3.99 -5.25 -13.83
CA VAL A 185 3.67 -4.23 -14.86
C VAL A 185 3.06 -4.88 -16.09
N LYS A 186 3.65 -5.97 -16.60
CA LYS A 186 3.10 -6.75 -17.73
C LYS A 186 1.67 -7.25 -17.46
N GLU A 187 1.37 -7.68 -16.25
CA GLU A 187 0.01 -8.09 -15.89
C GLU A 187 -0.95 -6.89 -15.84
N TYR A 188 -0.52 -5.75 -15.31
CA TYR A 188 -1.32 -4.52 -15.34
C TYR A 188 -1.59 -4.04 -16.77
N GLU A 189 -0.57 -4.03 -17.63
CA GLU A 189 -0.73 -3.70 -19.04
C GLU A 189 -1.69 -4.63 -19.75
N ARG A 190 -1.56 -5.94 -19.52
CA ARG A 190 -2.44 -6.96 -20.10
C ARG A 190 -3.90 -6.72 -19.71
N LEU A 191 -4.16 -6.50 -18.41
CA LEU A 191 -5.50 -6.21 -17.89
C LEU A 191 -6.04 -4.89 -18.43
N SER A 192 -5.21 -3.86 -18.49
CA SER A 192 -5.58 -2.54 -18.97
C SER A 192 -5.91 -2.55 -20.46
N LYS A 193 -5.02 -3.11 -21.29
CA LYS A 193 -5.21 -3.19 -22.74
C LYS A 193 -6.38 -4.07 -23.14
N GLY A 194 -6.54 -5.23 -22.45
CA GLY A 194 -7.59 -6.20 -22.80
C GLY A 194 -8.97 -5.86 -22.26
N ASN A 195 -9.07 -5.04 -21.20
CA ASN A 195 -10.35 -4.83 -20.52
C ASN A 195 -10.72 -3.35 -20.37
N LEU A 196 -9.81 -2.51 -19.80
CA LEU A 196 -10.15 -1.14 -19.43
C LEU A 196 -10.12 -0.18 -20.62
N MET A 197 -9.11 -0.29 -21.49
CA MET A 197 -9.00 0.57 -22.68
C MET A 197 -10.20 0.43 -23.62
N PRO A 198 -10.66 -0.79 -23.99
CA PRO A 198 -11.82 -0.94 -24.87
C PRO A 198 -13.13 -0.44 -24.24
N ALA A 199 -13.23 -0.50 -22.91
CA ALA A 199 -14.46 -0.12 -22.19
C ALA A 199 -14.55 1.39 -21.93
N PHE A 200 -13.42 2.03 -21.59
CA PHE A 200 -13.42 3.38 -21.03
C PHE A 200 -12.38 4.32 -21.65
N GLY A 201 -11.43 3.85 -22.47
CA GLY A 201 -10.27 4.62 -22.95
C GLY A 201 -10.62 6.01 -23.48
N ASP A 202 -11.60 6.09 -24.34
CA ASP A 202 -12.01 7.34 -25.04
C ASP A 202 -13.07 8.14 -24.27
N LYS A 203 -13.44 7.69 -23.05
CA LYS A 203 -14.48 8.37 -22.27
C LYS A 203 -13.87 9.41 -21.33
N PRO A 204 -14.49 10.58 -21.19
CA PRO A 204 -14.13 11.52 -20.12
C PRO A 204 -14.23 10.84 -18.76
N ILE A 205 -13.15 10.90 -17.97
CA ILE A 205 -13.10 10.18 -16.69
C ILE A 205 -14.17 10.67 -15.70
N ALA A 206 -14.54 11.94 -15.79
CA ALA A 206 -15.57 12.56 -14.96
C ALA A 206 -16.99 12.06 -15.26
N GLU A 207 -17.22 11.46 -16.44
CA GLU A 207 -18.52 10.92 -16.85
C GLU A 207 -18.71 9.46 -16.40
N LEU A 208 -17.66 8.81 -15.94
CA LEU A 208 -17.71 7.43 -15.47
C LEU A 208 -18.36 7.36 -14.09
N THR A 209 -19.65 7.02 -14.09
CA THR A 209 -20.43 6.94 -12.86
C THR A 209 -20.20 5.63 -12.11
N ARG A 210 -20.49 5.66 -10.79
CA ARG A 210 -20.50 4.44 -9.97
C ARG A 210 -21.33 3.32 -10.62
N GLN A 211 -22.50 3.64 -11.16
CA GLN A 211 -23.40 2.64 -11.76
C GLN A 211 -22.75 1.97 -12.98
N THR A 212 -22.12 2.74 -13.84
CA THR A 212 -21.39 2.24 -15.03
C THR A 212 -20.27 1.29 -14.62
N LEU A 213 -19.47 1.70 -13.65
CA LEU A 213 -18.32 0.91 -13.16
C LEU A 213 -18.75 -0.36 -12.42
N GLN A 214 -19.83 -0.27 -11.61
CA GLN A 214 -20.40 -1.42 -10.91
C GLN A 214 -20.93 -2.46 -11.89
N LYS A 215 -21.71 -2.04 -12.91
CA LYS A 215 -22.23 -2.92 -13.95
C LYS A 215 -21.11 -3.60 -14.74
N TYR A 216 -20.06 -2.84 -15.08
CA TYR A 216 -18.91 -3.38 -15.79
C TYR A 216 -18.21 -4.49 -15.01
N LEU A 217 -17.95 -4.27 -13.71
CA LEU A 217 -17.31 -5.26 -12.85
C LEU A 217 -18.21 -6.49 -12.62
N PHE A 218 -19.52 -6.29 -12.54
CA PHE A 218 -20.48 -7.40 -12.39
C PHE A 218 -20.52 -8.30 -13.63
N GLY A 219 -20.31 -7.76 -14.83
CA GLY A 219 -20.21 -8.59 -16.04
C GLY A 219 -19.10 -9.67 -15.92
N PHE A 220 -17.94 -9.33 -15.32
CA PHE A 220 -16.89 -10.33 -15.06
C PHE A 220 -17.31 -11.37 -14.00
N ILE A 221 -18.10 -10.97 -13.03
CA ILE A 221 -18.58 -11.87 -11.97
C ILE A 221 -19.59 -12.86 -12.55
N GLU A 222 -20.51 -12.40 -13.38
CA GLU A 222 -21.48 -13.22 -14.08
C GLU A 222 -20.82 -14.25 -15.00
N GLU A 223 -19.66 -13.89 -15.57
CA GLU A 223 -18.81 -14.82 -16.33
C GLU A 223 -17.98 -15.76 -15.44
N GLY A 224 -18.10 -15.70 -14.11
CA GLY A 224 -17.29 -16.48 -13.17
C GLY A 224 -15.84 -16.00 -12.99
N LYS A 225 -15.48 -14.82 -13.53
CA LYS A 225 -14.13 -14.24 -13.50
C LYS A 225 -13.92 -13.33 -12.27
N HIS A 226 -14.28 -13.79 -11.07
CA HIS A 226 -14.22 -13.01 -9.83
C HIS A 226 -12.85 -12.37 -9.56
N ARG A 227 -11.75 -13.12 -9.73
CA ARG A 227 -10.39 -12.59 -9.53
C ARG A 227 -10.00 -11.50 -10.52
N THR A 228 -10.53 -11.56 -11.73
CA THR A 228 -10.33 -10.51 -12.72
C THR A 228 -11.07 -9.25 -12.30
N ALA A 229 -12.33 -9.39 -11.86
CA ALA A 229 -13.11 -8.28 -11.32
C ALA A 229 -12.43 -7.59 -10.13
N GLU A 230 -11.90 -8.36 -9.18
CA GLU A 230 -11.14 -7.82 -8.03
C GLU A 230 -9.90 -7.01 -8.47
N LYS A 231 -9.11 -7.57 -9.41
CA LYS A 231 -7.93 -6.87 -9.94
C LYS A 231 -8.30 -5.61 -10.70
N LEU A 232 -9.32 -5.66 -11.55
CA LEU A 232 -9.81 -4.48 -12.28
C LEU A 232 -10.34 -3.41 -11.33
N HIS A 233 -11.06 -3.81 -10.27
CA HIS A 233 -11.50 -2.89 -9.23
C HIS A 233 -10.32 -2.18 -8.56
N GLN A 234 -9.27 -2.92 -8.17
CA GLN A 234 -8.05 -2.34 -7.58
C GLN A 234 -7.36 -1.35 -8.52
N ILE A 235 -7.26 -1.68 -9.81
CA ILE A 235 -6.68 -0.80 -10.83
C ILE A 235 -7.52 0.47 -10.97
N LEU A 236 -8.84 0.32 -11.09
CA LEU A 236 -9.78 1.44 -11.19
C LEU A 236 -9.69 2.37 -9.96
N CYS A 237 -9.62 1.82 -8.74
CA CYS A 237 -9.43 2.63 -7.54
C CYS A 237 -8.18 3.51 -7.65
N CYS A 238 -7.03 2.93 -8.05
CA CYS A 238 -5.80 3.70 -8.18
C CYS A 238 -5.88 4.80 -9.25
N ILE A 239 -6.50 4.51 -10.40
CA ILE A 239 -6.66 5.49 -11.50
C ILE A 239 -7.58 6.64 -11.04
N PHE A 240 -8.72 6.30 -10.41
CA PHE A 240 -9.64 7.32 -9.91
C PHE A 240 -9.09 8.11 -8.73
N ASP A 241 -8.20 7.53 -7.91
CA ASP A 241 -7.53 8.28 -6.83
C ASP A 241 -6.64 9.39 -7.43
N LEU A 242 -5.87 9.09 -8.50
CA LEU A 242 -5.10 10.11 -9.23
C LEU A 242 -6.01 11.17 -9.84
N ALA A 243 -6.98 10.76 -10.65
CA ALA A 243 -7.86 11.68 -11.35
C ALA A 243 -8.70 12.57 -10.40
N CYS A 244 -9.19 12.00 -9.29
CA CYS A 244 -9.99 12.75 -8.33
C CYS A 244 -9.15 13.75 -7.54
N GLU A 245 -7.88 13.47 -7.29
CA GLU A 245 -6.95 14.42 -6.67
C GLU A 245 -6.68 15.59 -7.61
N ASP A 246 -6.38 15.33 -8.87
CA ASP A 246 -6.04 16.37 -9.86
C ASP A 246 -7.23 17.23 -10.27
N LEU A 247 -8.35 16.58 -10.57
CA LEU A 247 -9.55 17.24 -11.08
C LEU A 247 -10.44 17.79 -9.96
N HIS A 248 -10.15 17.47 -8.70
CA HIS A 248 -10.96 17.82 -7.53
C HIS A 248 -12.42 17.35 -7.62
N ILE A 249 -12.64 16.15 -8.19
CA ILE A 249 -13.96 15.51 -8.30
C ILE A 249 -14.12 14.39 -7.25
N PRO A 250 -15.37 14.03 -6.89
CA PRO A 250 -15.61 12.91 -5.99
C PRO A 250 -15.32 11.57 -6.66
N SER A 251 -14.66 10.65 -5.96
CA SER A 251 -14.39 9.31 -6.49
C SER A 251 -15.67 8.47 -6.61
N PRO A 252 -15.97 7.92 -7.78
CA PRO A 252 -17.09 7.00 -7.97
C PRO A 252 -16.83 5.61 -7.36
N MET A 253 -15.57 5.32 -7.00
CA MET A 253 -15.16 4.00 -6.50
C MET A 253 -15.57 3.72 -5.06
N LYS A 254 -15.80 4.74 -4.21
CA LYS A 254 -16.04 4.62 -2.76
C LYS A 254 -17.23 3.73 -2.35
N LYS A 255 -18.19 3.52 -3.24
CA LYS A 255 -19.41 2.74 -2.96
C LYS A 255 -19.57 1.55 -3.90
N ILE A 256 -18.53 1.14 -4.59
CA ILE A 256 -18.52 -0.08 -5.39
C ILE A 256 -18.34 -1.27 -4.46
N VAL A 257 -19.19 -2.26 -4.60
CA VAL A 257 -19.20 -3.48 -3.80
C VAL A 257 -19.02 -4.68 -4.73
N LEU A 258 -18.08 -5.54 -4.40
CA LEU A 258 -17.92 -6.84 -5.05
C LEU A 258 -18.43 -7.93 -4.09
N PRO A 259 -19.16 -8.95 -4.58
CA PRO A 259 -19.56 -10.08 -3.76
C PRO A 259 -18.32 -10.83 -3.27
N TYR A 260 -18.42 -11.36 -2.06
CA TYR A 260 -17.41 -12.24 -1.52
C TYR A 260 -17.23 -13.46 -2.42
N TYR A 261 -16.01 -13.81 -2.72
CA TYR A 261 -15.66 -15.00 -3.49
C TYR A 261 -14.58 -15.79 -2.76
N GLU A 262 -14.91 -17.01 -2.41
CA GLU A 262 -13.94 -17.94 -1.87
C GLU A 262 -13.22 -18.67 -3.01
N SER A 263 -11.92 -18.41 -3.17
CA SER A 263 -11.12 -19.13 -4.17
C SER A 263 -10.91 -20.59 -3.73
N LYS A 264 -11.08 -21.52 -4.66
CA LYS A 264 -10.74 -22.91 -4.42
C LYS A 264 -9.28 -23.00 -3.98
N LYS A 265 -9.05 -23.57 -2.80
CA LYS A 265 -7.71 -23.88 -2.30
C LYS A 265 -7.16 -25.05 -3.11
N GLY A 266 -5.88 -25.00 -3.47
CA GLY A 266 -5.19 -26.15 -4.02
C GLY A 266 -5.04 -27.25 -2.95
N SER A 267 -4.89 -28.49 -3.37
CA SER A 267 -4.66 -29.65 -2.51
C SER A 267 -3.34 -30.34 -2.87
N ALA A 268 -2.77 -31.08 -1.91
CA ALA A 268 -1.70 -32.01 -2.23
C ALA A 268 -2.26 -33.15 -3.09
N LEU A 269 -1.41 -33.76 -3.89
CA LEU A 269 -1.73 -35.01 -4.60
C LEU A 269 -2.00 -36.13 -3.59
N THR A 270 -2.89 -37.06 -3.91
CA THR A 270 -2.99 -38.31 -3.17
C THR A 270 -1.71 -39.13 -3.32
N ARG A 271 -1.54 -40.15 -2.53
CA ARG A 271 -0.36 -41.04 -2.66
C ARG A 271 -0.34 -41.76 -4.02
N GLU A 272 -1.50 -42.16 -4.50
CA GLU A 272 -1.70 -42.80 -5.80
C GLU A 272 -1.38 -41.85 -6.96
N GLU A 273 -1.81 -40.61 -6.85
CA GLU A 273 -1.51 -39.59 -7.86
C GLU A 273 -0.02 -39.22 -7.86
N GLU A 274 0.59 -39.12 -6.70
CA GLU A 274 2.03 -38.87 -6.56
C GLU A 274 2.82 -40.02 -7.20
N LYS A 275 2.46 -41.27 -6.89
CA LYS A 275 3.04 -42.47 -7.48
C LYS A 275 2.89 -42.47 -9.02
N LYS A 276 1.68 -42.24 -9.52
CA LYS A 276 1.40 -42.10 -10.96
C LYS A 276 2.28 -41.08 -11.65
N LEU A 277 2.49 -39.92 -11.01
CA LEU A 277 3.35 -38.85 -11.53
C LEU A 277 4.81 -39.33 -11.62
N VAL A 278 5.30 -39.97 -10.56
CA VAL A 278 6.69 -40.46 -10.48
C VAL A 278 6.90 -41.55 -11.51
N GLU A 279 6.02 -42.56 -11.60
CA GLU A 279 6.07 -43.60 -12.60
C GLU A 279 6.08 -43.05 -14.03
N PHE A 280 5.22 -42.05 -14.31
CA PHE A 280 5.24 -41.38 -15.60
C PHE A 280 6.58 -40.71 -15.88
N CYS A 281 7.14 -39.98 -14.93
CA CYS A 281 8.41 -39.27 -15.12
C CYS A 281 9.60 -40.23 -15.30
N ILE A 282 9.57 -41.37 -14.64
CA ILE A 282 10.60 -42.42 -14.78
C ILE A 282 10.48 -43.10 -16.16
N ALA A 283 9.27 -43.51 -16.57
CA ALA A 283 9.02 -44.16 -17.85
C ALA A 283 9.28 -43.22 -19.05
N HIS A 284 9.10 -41.93 -18.89
CA HIS A 284 9.25 -40.93 -19.95
C HIS A 284 10.34 -39.90 -19.59
N ARG A 285 11.51 -40.35 -19.18
CA ARG A 285 12.66 -39.50 -18.81
C ARG A 285 13.17 -38.63 -19.96
N GLU A 286 12.91 -39.05 -21.21
CA GLU A 286 13.19 -38.25 -22.42
C GLU A 286 12.27 -37.03 -22.56
N ASN A 287 11.08 -37.03 -21.94
CA ASN A 287 10.18 -35.90 -21.96
C ASN A 287 10.83 -34.72 -21.24
N GLU A 288 10.77 -33.54 -21.86
CA GLU A 288 11.38 -32.32 -21.32
C GLU A 288 10.89 -31.96 -19.92
N ALA A 289 9.59 -32.21 -19.63
CA ALA A 289 9.01 -31.84 -18.36
C ALA A 289 9.29 -32.79 -17.20
N SER A 290 9.71 -34.06 -17.48
CA SER A 290 9.81 -35.12 -16.46
C SER A 290 10.75 -34.73 -15.31
N SER A 291 11.97 -34.28 -15.61
CA SER A 291 12.92 -33.84 -14.59
C SER A 291 12.43 -32.64 -13.83
N ALA A 292 11.80 -31.64 -14.52
CA ALA A 292 11.26 -30.46 -13.89
C ALA A 292 10.09 -30.77 -12.93
N LEU A 293 9.22 -31.71 -13.31
CA LEU A 293 8.09 -32.17 -12.47
C LEU A 293 8.58 -32.88 -11.20
N LEU A 294 9.60 -33.75 -11.29
CA LEU A 294 10.21 -34.39 -10.12
C LEU A 294 10.87 -33.35 -9.19
N VAL A 295 11.60 -32.38 -9.73
CA VAL A 295 12.21 -31.30 -8.94
C VAL A 295 11.14 -30.47 -8.26
N LEU A 296 10.07 -30.09 -8.95
CA LEU A 296 8.97 -29.33 -8.35
C LEU A 296 8.27 -30.11 -7.24
N LEU A 297 8.06 -31.42 -7.44
CA LEU A 297 7.40 -32.31 -6.49
C LEU A 297 8.19 -32.44 -5.19
N TYR A 298 9.49 -32.67 -5.27
CA TYR A 298 10.31 -33.02 -4.11
C TYR A 298 11.06 -31.87 -3.45
N PHE A 299 11.12 -30.69 -4.07
CA PHE A 299 11.71 -29.49 -3.49
C PHE A 299 10.70 -28.36 -3.24
N GLY A 300 9.45 -28.55 -3.63
CA GLY A 300 8.40 -27.57 -3.40
C GLY A 300 8.68 -26.20 -4.01
N LEU A 301 9.40 -26.12 -5.11
CA LEU A 301 9.75 -24.87 -5.78
C LEU A 301 8.54 -24.23 -6.46
N ARG A 302 8.58 -22.90 -6.61
CA ARG A 302 7.73 -22.23 -7.60
C ARG A 302 8.28 -22.48 -9.00
N ARG A 303 7.42 -22.60 -10.00
CA ARG A 303 7.86 -22.85 -11.40
C ARG A 303 8.96 -21.89 -11.87
N SER A 304 8.84 -20.61 -11.53
CA SER A 304 9.85 -19.61 -11.91
C SER A 304 11.19 -19.76 -11.18
N GLU A 305 11.25 -20.52 -10.10
CA GLU A 305 12.48 -20.75 -9.33
C GLU A 305 13.35 -21.85 -9.95
N LEU A 306 12.79 -22.70 -10.82
CA LEU A 306 13.53 -23.71 -11.55
C LEU A 306 14.72 -23.15 -12.35
N GLN A 307 14.57 -21.99 -12.97
CA GLN A 307 15.62 -21.34 -13.78
C GLN A 307 16.85 -20.94 -12.96
N SER A 308 16.70 -20.82 -11.63
CA SER A 308 17.77 -20.38 -10.72
C SER A 308 18.41 -21.53 -9.92
N ILE A 309 17.99 -22.78 -10.13
CA ILE A 309 18.48 -23.92 -9.35
C ILE A 309 19.97 -24.16 -9.58
N ARG A 310 20.64 -24.51 -8.48
CA ARG A 310 22.03 -25.03 -8.46
C ARG A 310 22.08 -26.16 -7.47
N VAL A 311 22.83 -27.20 -7.79
CA VAL A 311 23.00 -28.35 -6.92
C VAL A 311 24.47 -28.50 -6.55
N LYS A 312 24.74 -28.64 -5.26
CA LYS A 312 26.07 -28.95 -4.73
C LYS A 312 25.92 -29.73 -3.42
N ASN A 313 26.69 -30.82 -3.25
CA ASN A 313 26.74 -31.62 -2.03
C ASN A 313 25.35 -32.04 -1.52
N GLU A 314 24.50 -32.56 -2.41
CA GLU A 314 23.11 -32.97 -2.11
C GLU A 314 22.22 -31.86 -1.54
N ILE A 315 22.51 -30.63 -1.89
CA ILE A 315 21.72 -29.46 -1.55
C ILE A 315 21.34 -28.75 -2.84
N LEU A 316 20.05 -28.54 -3.02
CA LEU A 316 19.52 -27.67 -4.07
C LEU A 316 19.37 -26.26 -3.55
N THR A 317 19.98 -25.31 -4.21
CA THR A 317 19.83 -23.88 -3.93
C THR A 317 19.03 -23.23 -5.04
N CYS A 318 18.10 -22.35 -4.67
CA CYS A 318 17.33 -21.56 -5.63
C CYS A 318 17.10 -20.12 -5.13
N THR A 319 16.87 -19.21 -6.06
CA THR A 319 16.55 -17.82 -5.76
C THR A 319 15.05 -17.63 -5.60
N THR A 320 14.63 -16.96 -4.54
CA THR A 320 13.21 -16.69 -4.26
C THR A 320 12.62 -15.72 -5.27
N SER A 321 11.62 -16.14 -6.02
CA SER A 321 11.00 -15.34 -7.08
C SER A 321 10.17 -14.15 -6.59
N LYS A 322 9.59 -14.23 -5.38
CA LYS A 322 8.74 -13.17 -4.79
C LYS A 322 9.55 -12.27 -3.86
N THR A 323 10.31 -11.34 -4.43
CA THR A 323 10.96 -10.26 -3.69
C THR A 323 10.29 -8.92 -4.05
N LYS A 324 10.30 -7.94 -3.15
CA LYS A 324 9.87 -6.57 -3.48
C LYS A 324 10.93 -5.91 -4.38
N MET A 325 10.51 -4.97 -5.22
CA MET A 325 11.43 -4.16 -6.02
C MET A 325 12.45 -3.46 -5.09
N GLY A 326 13.72 -3.43 -5.49
CA GLY A 326 14.80 -2.82 -4.70
C GLY A 326 15.32 -3.66 -3.52
N ARG A 327 14.78 -4.87 -3.26
CA ARG A 327 15.36 -5.80 -2.29
C ARG A 327 16.30 -6.79 -3.00
N SER A 328 17.41 -7.10 -2.33
CA SER A 328 18.34 -8.15 -2.77
C SER A 328 17.61 -9.48 -2.93
N GLU A 329 18.04 -10.25 -3.92
CA GLU A 329 17.56 -11.61 -4.12
C GLU A 329 17.93 -12.48 -2.92
N VAL A 330 16.95 -13.23 -2.42
CA VAL A 330 17.13 -14.15 -1.30
C VAL A 330 17.25 -15.56 -1.86
N SER A 331 18.39 -16.21 -1.64
CA SER A 331 18.59 -17.62 -1.95
C SER A 331 18.17 -18.47 -0.75
N ARG A 332 17.67 -19.67 -1.04
CA ARG A 332 17.40 -20.68 -0.03
C ARG A 332 17.95 -22.03 -0.45
N SER A 333 18.35 -22.80 0.54
CA SER A 333 18.95 -24.12 0.36
C SER A 333 18.00 -25.21 0.86
N ILE A 334 17.80 -26.26 0.07
CA ILE A 334 16.90 -27.36 0.36
C ILE A 334 17.70 -28.65 0.23
N PRO A 335 17.91 -29.40 1.34
CA PRO A 335 18.64 -30.66 1.31
C PRO A 335 17.88 -31.74 0.53
N PHE A 336 18.61 -32.69 -0.01
CA PHE A 336 18.03 -33.90 -0.59
C PHE A 336 17.39 -34.76 0.49
N THR A 337 16.17 -35.18 0.23
CA THR A 337 15.42 -36.06 1.11
C THR A 337 15.65 -37.54 0.72
N PRO A 338 15.50 -38.52 1.62
CA PRO A 338 15.60 -39.94 1.27
C PRO A 338 14.66 -40.37 0.14
N VAL A 339 13.42 -39.84 0.15
CA VAL A 339 12.47 -40.14 -0.95
C VAL A 339 12.95 -39.57 -2.29
N PHE A 340 13.56 -38.40 -2.32
CA PHE A 340 14.12 -37.85 -3.56
C PHE A 340 15.34 -38.62 -4.06
N ARG A 341 16.21 -39.11 -3.17
CA ARG A 341 17.37 -39.90 -3.57
C ARG A 341 16.99 -41.13 -4.35
N ARG A 342 15.82 -41.74 -4.11
CA ARG A 342 15.32 -42.89 -4.88
C ARG A 342 15.00 -42.55 -6.33
N VAL A 343 14.61 -41.34 -6.62
CA VAL A 343 14.29 -40.86 -7.97
C VAL A 343 15.42 -40.06 -8.62
N LEU A 344 16.46 -39.74 -7.87
CA LEU A 344 17.62 -38.96 -8.35
C LEU A 344 18.24 -39.52 -9.65
N PRO A 345 18.38 -40.84 -9.86
CA PRO A 345 18.94 -41.40 -11.10
C PRO A 345 18.14 -41.04 -12.37
N TYR A 346 16.91 -40.56 -12.21
CA TYR A 346 16.00 -40.21 -13.31
C TYR A 346 15.87 -38.70 -13.49
N VAL A 347 16.64 -37.91 -12.73
CA VAL A 347 16.55 -36.44 -12.74
C VAL A 347 17.79 -35.81 -13.39
N ASP A 348 17.55 -35.02 -14.42
CA ASP A 348 18.54 -34.13 -15.01
C ASP A 348 18.23 -32.68 -14.62
N PHE A 349 19.08 -32.12 -13.77
CA PHE A 349 18.87 -30.75 -13.24
C PHE A 349 19.05 -29.67 -14.30
N GLU A 350 19.95 -29.87 -15.28
CA GLU A 350 20.12 -28.89 -16.36
C GLU A 350 18.91 -28.91 -17.29
N LYS A 351 18.37 -30.10 -17.58
CA LYS A 351 17.12 -30.23 -18.31
C LYS A 351 15.97 -29.59 -17.56
N ALA A 352 15.83 -29.86 -16.24
CA ALA A 352 14.79 -29.25 -15.40
C ALA A 352 14.85 -27.72 -15.38
N LYS A 353 16.05 -27.14 -15.28
CA LYS A 353 16.31 -25.72 -15.27
C LYS A 353 15.91 -25.04 -16.58
N ASN A 354 16.18 -25.68 -17.70
CA ASN A 354 15.97 -25.12 -19.03
C ASN A 354 14.58 -25.42 -19.61
N THR A 355 13.77 -26.24 -18.94
CA THR A 355 12.43 -26.60 -19.41
C THR A 355 11.49 -25.41 -19.42
N ASN A 356 10.78 -25.27 -20.54
CA ASN A 356 9.79 -24.21 -20.68
C ASN A 356 8.62 -24.41 -19.69
N VAL A 357 8.24 -23.32 -19.02
CA VAL A 357 7.15 -23.32 -18.02
C VAL A 357 5.82 -23.82 -18.60
N ASN A 358 5.53 -23.50 -19.88
CA ASN A 358 4.31 -23.98 -20.54
C ASN A 358 4.36 -25.49 -20.82
N THR A 359 5.52 -26.05 -21.17
CA THR A 359 5.70 -27.50 -21.35
C THR A 359 5.44 -28.23 -20.03
N ILE A 360 5.96 -27.72 -18.92
CA ILE A 360 5.68 -28.27 -17.58
C ILE A 360 4.17 -28.25 -17.31
N TYR A 361 3.52 -27.11 -17.55
CA TYR A 361 2.09 -26.94 -17.30
C TYR A 361 1.24 -27.88 -18.15
N THR A 362 1.48 -27.95 -19.46
CA THR A 362 0.69 -28.78 -20.39
C THR A 362 0.87 -30.26 -20.12
N THR A 363 2.10 -30.70 -19.82
CA THR A 363 2.38 -32.10 -19.46
C THR A 363 1.66 -32.48 -18.15
N PHE A 364 1.76 -31.65 -17.13
CA PHE A 364 1.09 -31.88 -15.84
C PHE A 364 -0.43 -31.90 -15.98
N LYS A 365 -1.01 -30.95 -16.72
CA LYS A 365 -2.46 -30.85 -16.95
C LYS A 365 -3.03 -32.04 -17.72
N ARG A 366 -2.25 -32.65 -18.63
CA ARG A 366 -2.64 -33.84 -19.33
C ARG A 366 -2.76 -35.06 -18.40
N LEU A 367 -1.87 -35.14 -17.40
CA LEU A 367 -1.90 -36.23 -16.39
C LEU A 367 -2.98 -36.01 -15.34
N PHE A 368 -3.15 -34.73 -14.91
CA PHE A 368 -4.03 -34.33 -13.84
C PHE A 368 -4.87 -33.09 -14.23
N PRO A 369 -5.97 -33.25 -14.97
CA PRO A 369 -6.79 -32.14 -15.47
C PRO A 369 -7.34 -31.22 -14.36
N ASN A 370 -7.62 -31.78 -13.18
CA ASN A 370 -8.19 -31.07 -12.04
C ASN A 370 -7.17 -30.36 -11.16
N HIS A 371 -5.89 -30.72 -11.29
CA HIS A 371 -4.78 -30.13 -10.54
C HIS A 371 -4.05 -29.02 -11.32
N HIS A 372 -3.26 -28.23 -10.64
CA HIS A 372 -2.33 -27.28 -11.27
C HIS A 372 -0.91 -27.44 -10.70
N THR A 373 0.09 -27.09 -11.47
CA THR A 373 1.51 -27.31 -11.13
C THR A 373 1.96 -26.76 -9.79
N HIS A 374 1.28 -25.72 -9.25
CA HIS A 374 1.61 -25.18 -7.93
C HIS A 374 1.23 -26.15 -6.79
N GLU A 375 0.37 -27.12 -7.05
CA GLU A 375 -0.02 -28.14 -6.07
C GLU A 375 1.09 -29.16 -5.80
N LEU A 376 2.08 -29.28 -6.67
CA LEU A 376 3.31 -30.01 -6.38
C LEU A 376 4.05 -29.42 -5.16
N ARG A 377 4.00 -28.12 -5.00
CA ARG A 377 4.52 -27.46 -3.81
C ARG A 377 3.64 -27.71 -2.56
N TYR A 378 2.32 -27.76 -2.71
CA TYR A 378 1.44 -28.19 -1.62
C TYR A 378 1.79 -29.64 -1.22
N ASN A 379 2.05 -30.52 -2.18
CA ASN A 379 2.47 -31.89 -1.92
C ASN A 379 3.74 -31.94 -1.08
N PHE A 380 4.82 -31.26 -1.49
CA PHE A 380 6.06 -31.20 -0.73
C PHE A 380 5.85 -30.75 0.72
N ILE A 381 5.11 -29.64 0.92
CA ILE A 381 4.84 -29.08 2.25
C ILE A 381 4.04 -30.09 3.09
N THR A 382 3.03 -30.72 2.50
CA THR A 382 2.18 -31.71 3.18
C THR A 382 3.00 -32.93 3.59
N ARG A 383 3.80 -33.51 2.66
CA ARG A 383 4.66 -34.66 2.95
C ARG A 383 5.71 -34.38 4.02
N ALA A 384 6.33 -33.20 3.98
CA ALA A 384 7.28 -32.79 5.01
C ALA A 384 6.61 -32.68 6.40
N LYS A 385 5.40 -32.13 6.48
CA LYS A 385 4.63 -32.07 7.73
C LYS A 385 4.20 -33.46 8.22
N GLU A 386 3.69 -34.30 7.33
CA GLU A 386 3.31 -35.69 7.64
C GLU A 386 4.49 -36.51 8.16
N SER A 387 5.70 -36.21 7.66
CA SER A 387 6.95 -36.83 8.11
C SER A 387 7.48 -36.28 9.46
N GLY A 388 6.76 -35.38 10.11
CA GLY A 388 7.15 -34.80 11.40
C GLY A 388 8.32 -33.83 11.33
N CYS A 389 8.55 -33.17 10.20
CA CYS A 389 9.56 -32.12 10.09
C CYS A 389 9.17 -30.89 10.90
N ASN A 390 10.16 -30.20 11.44
CA ASN A 390 9.97 -28.91 12.07
C ASN A 390 9.28 -27.92 11.08
N LEU A 391 8.21 -27.28 11.52
CA LEU A 391 7.39 -26.41 10.70
C LEU A 391 8.21 -25.24 10.12
N GLU A 392 9.13 -24.69 10.89
CA GLU A 392 9.97 -23.56 10.44
C GLU A 392 10.96 -24.01 9.36
N ALA A 393 11.56 -25.20 9.50
CA ALA A 393 12.40 -25.80 8.45
C ALA A 393 11.61 -25.95 7.13
N VAL A 394 10.37 -26.46 7.19
CA VAL A 394 9.49 -26.59 6.03
C VAL A 394 9.18 -25.23 5.42
N MET A 395 8.95 -24.19 6.24
CA MET A 395 8.68 -22.85 5.76
C MET A 395 9.93 -22.20 5.12
N ILE A 396 11.13 -22.43 5.67
CA ILE A 396 12.41 -22.00 5.09
C ILE A 396 12.58 -22.64 3.69
N TRP A 397 12.44 -23.96 3.59
CA TRP A 397 12.57 -24.67 2.30
C TRP A 397 11.51 -24.21 1.29
N ALA A 398 10.29 -23.98 1.75
CA ALA A 398 9.24 -23.44 0.91
C ALA A 398 9.46 -21.96 0.55
N GLY A 399 10.30 -21.19 1.24
CA GLY A 399 10.46 -19.75 1.05
C GLY A 399 9.14 -19.00 1.28
N HIS A 400 8.43 -19.37 2.35
CA HIS A 400 7.32 -18.59 2.87
C HIS A 400 7.84 -17.49 3.78
N SER A 401 7.30 -16.28 3.64
CA SER A 401 7.41 -15.29 4.71
C SER A 401 6.55 -15.78 5.86
N PHE A 402 7.09 -15.74 7.04
CA PHE A 402 6.33 -16.04 8.23
C PHE A 402 5.31 -14.92 8.45
N ASP A 403 4.03 -15.25 8.59
CA ASP A 403 3.02 -14.27 9.01
C ASP A 403 3.26 -13.83 10.45
N LYS A 404 3.09 -12.54 10.70
CA LYS A 404 3.32 -11.94 12.02
C LYS A 404 2.40 -12.50 13.10
N ASP A 405 1.27 -13.12 12.70
CA ASP A 405 0.21 -13.57 13.60
C ASP A 405 0.34 -15.04 14.06
N VAL A 406 1.24 -15.83 13.45
CA VAL A 406 1.38 -17.28 13.74
C VAL A 406 2.59 -17.58 14.60
N ALA A 407 3.45 -16.62 14.85
CA ALA A 407 4.63 -16.85 15.64
C ALA A 407 4.52 -16.26 17.04
N SER A 408 4.87 -17.06 17.98
CA SER A 408 5.50 -16.61 19.19
C SER A 408 6.57 -15.60 18.83
N SER A 409 6.15 -14.34 18.75
CA SER A 409 6.92 -13.13 18.51
C SER A 409 7.83 -13.06 17.26
N ALA A 410 7.67 -11.97 16.48
CA ALA A 410 8.62 -11.54 15.45
C ALA A 410 10.05 -11.34 16.03
N VAL A 411 10.19 -11.24 17.32
CA VAL A 411 11.41 -11.10 18.10
C VAL A 411 12.17 -12.42 18.13
N ASP A 412 11.50 -13.55 18.36
CA ASP A 412 12.12 -14.87 18.46
C ASP A 412 12.85 -15.32 17.18
N ARG A 413 12.35 -14.92 16.01
CA ARG A 413 12.96 -15.22 14.71
C ARG A 413 14.21 -14.42 14.38
N GLY A 414 14.39 -13.24 14.99
CA GLY A 414 15.62 -12.48 14.88
C GLY A 414 16.81 -13.17 15.55
N TYR A 415 16.52 -14.16 16.43
CA TYR A 415 17.49 -14.90 17.21
C TYR A 415 17.64 -16.37 16.79
N THR A 416 16.77 -16.90 15.91
CA THR A 416 16.85 -18.30 15.49
C THR A 416 17.43 -18.42 14.10
N ASP A 417 18.68 -18.84 14.00
CA ASP A 417 19.36 -19.19 12.76
C ASP A 417 19.65 -20.70 12.78
N TYR A 418 18.89 -21.46 12.01
CA TYR A 418 19.06 -22.90 11.92
C TYR A 418 20.33 -23.26 11.16
N SER A 419 21.19 -24.05 11.80
CA SER A 419 22.40 -24.58 11.14
C SER A 419 22.02 -25.45 9.94
N GLN A 420 22.92 -25.53 8.97
CA GLN A 420 22.71 -26.36 7.79
C GLN A 420 22.63 -27.84 8.15
N GLU A 421 23.39 -28.29 9.16
CA GLU A 421 23.34 -29.66 9.68
C GLU A 421 21.97 -29.99 10.26
N TYR A 422 21.37 -29.06 11.01
CA TYR A 422 20.01 -29.25 11.53
C TYR A 422 19.00 -29.39 10.39
N LEU A 423 19.05 -28.52 9.38
CA LEU A 423 18.14 -28.60 8.24
C LEU A 423 18.33 -29.89 7.43
N ILE A 424 19.57 -30.37 7.28
CA ILE A 424 19.85 -31.68 6.66
C ILE A 424 19.22 -32.80 7.48
N LYS A 425 19.40 -32.79 8.81
CA LYS A 425 18.81 -33.80 9.71
C LYS A 425 17.29 -33.81 9.62
N GLU A 426 16.65 -32.64 9.62
CA GLU A 426 15.21 -32.53 9.42
C GLU A 426 14.74 -33.10 8.08
N ALA A 427 15.48 -32.86 6.99
CA ALA A 427 15.14 -33.37 5.67
C ALA A 427 15.20 -34.91 5.59
N GLN A 428 16.03 -35.56 6.42
CA GLN A 428 16.09 -37.05 6.47
C GLN A 428 14.79 -37.69 7.00
N LYS A 429 13.92 -36.94 7.66
CA LYS A 429 12.60 -37.42 8.11
C LYS A 429 11.63 -37.65 6.95
N ILE A 430 11.86 -36.97 5.81
CA ILE A 430 11.00 -37.12 4.62
C ILE A 430 11.37 -38.41 3.88
N ASP A 431 10.97 -39.52 4.47
CA ASP A 431 11.19 -40.86 3.99
C ASP A 431 9.88 -41.64 4.04
N TYR A 432 9.27 -41.82 2.89
CA TYR A 432 8.03 -42.58 2.72
C TYR A 432 8.06 -43.39 1.44
N ILE A 433 7.31 -44.53 1.43
CA ILE A 433 7.17 -45.39 0.27
C ILE A 433 6.17 -44.77 -0.70
N LEU A 434 6.53 -44.80 -1.98
CA LEU A 434 5.69 -44.36 -3.11
C LEU A 434 4.79 -45.47 -3.60
#